data_7b845894bc7a50c7f1ba600be6f07582
#
_entry.id   7b845894bc7a50c7f1ba600be6f07582
#
_cell.length_a   1.000
_cell.length_b   1.000
_cell.length_c   1.000
_cell.angle_alpha   90.00
_cell.angle_beta   90.00
_cell.angle_gamma   90.00
#
_symmetry.space_group_name_H-M   'P 1'
#
loop_
_entity.id
_entity.type
_entity.pdbx_description
1 polymer ?
#
loop_
_entity_poly.entity_id
_entity_poly.type
_entity_poly.pdbx_seq_one_letter_code
_entity_poly.pdbx_strand_id
1 'polypeptide(L)'
;MSSAGQPLSVPARNGIPRPMTDLEAATLRCVADALVPARGDIPAASAEPGFADRIALALDARSDAFESICAALGTLAPVAQDDLVARLRDLCVNEPESFQPLSTVIAGAWLLTSGVRERIGYRGLRSDKAGLDEAIEDLDGLLDQVIERAAQSPSRWIR
;
A
#
# COMPACT_ATOMS: atom_id res chain seq x y z
N MET A 1 24.89 -28.14 -22.51
CA MET A 1 23.58 -28.45 -21.89
C MET A 1 22.95 -27.13 -21.47
N SER A 2 22.06 -26.58 -22.32
CA SER A 2 21.39 -25.30 -22.08
C SER A 2 20.25 -25.53 -21.12
N SER A 3 20.34 -24.94 -19.92
CA SER A 3 19.22 -24.83 -18.98
C SER A 3 18.28 -23.78 -19.52
N ALA A 4 17.18 -24.18 -20.12
CA ALA A 4 16.10 -23.30 -20.49
C ALA A 4 15.47 -22.76 -19.17
N GLY A 5 15.66 -21.46 -18.92
CA GLY A 5 15.02 -20.79 -17.80
C GLY A 5 13.51 -20.99 -17.86
N GLN A 6 12.92 -21.55 -16.81
CA GLN A 6 11.47 -21.60 -16.67
C GLN A 6 10.91 -20.18 -16.69
N PRO A 7 9.91 -19.88 -17.52
CA PRO A 7 9.25 -18.59 -17.47
C PRO A 7 8.64 -18.41 -16.09
N LEU A 8 8.92 -17.27 -15.45
CA LEU A 8 8.26 -16.86 -14.21
C LEU A 8 6.76 -16.73 -14.51
N SER A 9 5.99 -17.75 -14.14
CA SER A 9 4.54 -17.73 -14.25
C SER A 9 4.01 -16.78 -13.18
N VAL A 10 3.63 -15.59 -13.58
CA VAL A 10 2.84 -14.72 -12.72
C VAL A 10 1.46 -15.38 -12.60
N PRO A 11 1.00 -15.73 -11.39
CA PRO A 11 -0.32 -16.32 -11.23
C PRO A 11 -1.38 -15.40 -11.82
N ALA A 12 -2.33 -15.96 -12.56
CA ALA A 12 -3.44 -15.22 -13.12
C ALA A 12 -4.18 -14.52 -11.96
N ARG A 13 -4.45 -13.21 -12.08
CA ARG A 13 -5.28 -12.49 -11.11
C ARG A 13 -6.68 -13.06 -11.18
N ASN A 14 -7.15 -13.58 -10.07
CA ASN A 14 -8.49 -14.19 -9.99
C ASN A 14 -9.58 -13.14 -9.75
N GLY A 15 -9.40 -11.88 -9.94
CA GLY A 15 -10.40 -10.86 -9.68
C GLY A 15 -11.08 -10.95 -8.29
N ILE A 16 -11.89 -9.99 -7.94
CA ILE A 16 -12.72 -10.06 -6.73
C ILE A 16 -13.82 -11.12 -6.90
N PRO A 17 -14.12 -11.95 -5.87
CA PRO A 17 -15.09 -13.05 -5.98
C PRO A 17 -16.53 -12.58 -6.20
N ARG A 18 -16.87 -11.37 -5.77
CA ARG A 18 -18.19 -10.73 -5.95
C ARG A 18 -18.05 -9.20 -5.89
N PRO A 19 -19.02 -8.45 -6.39
CA PRO A 19 -19.07 -7.01 -6.14
C PRO A 19 -19.29 -6.73 -4.65
N MET A 20 -18.79 -5.59 -4.16
CA MET A 20 -19.14 -5.09 -2.83
C MET A 20 -20.62 -4.68 -2.80
N THR A 21 -21.25 -4.91 -1.67
CA THR A 21 -22.60 -4.37 -1.40
C THR A 21 -22.53 -2.86 -1.19
N ASP A 22 -23.68 -2.18 -1.33
CA ASP A 22 -23.76 -0.73 -1.10
C ASP A 22 -23.34 -0.35 0.32
N LEU A 23 -23.65 -1.19 1.32
CA LEU A 23 -23.27 -0.99 2.71
C LEU A 23 -21.75 -1.12 2.88
N GLU A 24 -21.13 -2.17 2.33
CA GLU A 24 -19.67 -2.34 2.36
C GLU A 24 -18.96 -1.16 1.69
N ALA A 25 -19.44 -0.72 0.53
CA ALA A 25 -18.88 0.41 -0.18
C ALA A 25 -19.05 1.75 0.57
N ALA A 26 -20.18 1.95 1.22
CA ALA A 26 -20.42 3.12 2.06
C ALA A 26 -19.51 3.11 3.30
N THR A 27 -19.42 1.97 4.00
CA THR A 27 -18.56 1.81 5.17
C THR A 27 -17.09 1.99 4.81
N LEU A 28 -16.65 1.45 3.67
CA LEU A 28 -15.29 1.63 3.19
C LEU A 28 -14.93 3.10 3.00
N ARG A 29 -15.84 3.93 2.46
CA ARG A 29 -15.62 5.37 2.32
C ARG A 29 -15.48 6.05 3.68
N CYS A 30 -16.36 5.74 4.64
CA CYS A 30 -16.27 6.28 6.00
C CYS A 30 -14.94 5.89 6.68
N VAL A 31 -14.52 4.63 6.53
CA VAL A 31 -13.24 4.14 7.05
C VAL A 31 -12.06 4.84 6.37
N ALA A 32 -12.11 5.02 5.05
CA ALA A 32 -11.08 5.71 4.30
C ALA A 32 -10.90 7.15 4.78
N ASP A 33 -12.00 7.87 5.01
CA ASP A 33 -11.97 9.25 5.51
C ASP A 33 -11.53 9.34 6.97
N ALA A 34 -11.81 8.32 7.77
CA ALA A 34 -11.32 8.23 9.15
C ALA A 34 -9.80 7.95 9.21
N LEU A 35 -9.27 7.16 8.29
CA LEU A 35 -7.84 6.85 8.20
C LEU A 35 -7.05 8.01 7.57
N VAL A 36 -7.62 8.66 6.57
CA VAL A 36 -7.01 9.79 5.84
C VAL A 36 -8.01 10.95 5.82
N PRO A 37 -8.14 11.68 6.94
CA PRO A 37 -9.05 12.81 7.04
C PRO A 37 -8.56 14.01 6.21
N ALA A 38 -9.50 14.86 5.82
CA ALA A 38 -9.16 16.14 5.18
C ALA A 38 -8.24 16.97 6.08
N ARG A 39 -7.22 17.59 5.50
CA ARG A 39 -6.28 18.44 6.22
C ARG A 39 -5.81 19.62 5.36
N GLY A 40 -6.21 20.82 5.73
CA GLY A 40 -5.95 22.01 4.91
C GLY A 40 -6.61 21.88 3.54
N ASP A 41 -5.83 21.99 2.50
CA ASP A 41 -6.23 21.84 1.10
C ASP A 41 -6.18 20.39 0.58
N ILE A 42 -5.79 19.43 1.44
CA ILE A 42 -5.81 18.01 1.11
C ILE A 42 -7.20 17.45 1.46
N PRO A 43 -7.96 16.93 0.47
CA PRO A 43 -9.26 16.34 0.74
C PRO A 43 -9.14 15.03 1.53
N ALA A 44 -10.25 14.61 2.14
CA ALA A 44 -10.34 13.26 2.70
C ALA A 44 -10.17 12.20 1.59
N ALA A 45 -9.79 10.97 1.97
CA ALA A 45 -9.46 9.94 0.99
C ALA A 45 -10.57 9.68 -0.02
N SER A 46 -11.82 9.58 0.43
CA SER A 46 -12.95 9.29 -0.46
C SER A 46 -13.29 10.44 -1.42
N ALA A 47 -12.91 11.67 -1.07
CA ALA A 47 -13.10 12.87 -1.89
C ALA A 47 -11.92 13.12 -2.86
N GLU A 48 -10.82 12.38 -2.75
CA GLU A 48 -9.69 12.50 -3.67
C GLU A 48 -10.08 12.00 -5.08
N PRO A 49 -9.89 12.80 -6.14
CA PRO A 49 -10.24 12.40 -7.49
C PRO A 49 -9.57 11.08 -7.92
N GLY A 50 -10.38 10.15 -8.44
CA GLY A 50 -9.92 8.83 -8.87
C GLY A 50 -9.77 7.80 -7.76
N PHE A 51 -10.07 8.13 -6.49
CA PHE A 51 -9.96 7.17 -5.38
C PHE A 51 -10.85 5.93 -5.59
N ALA A 52 -12.08 6.11 -6.06
CA ALA A 52 -13.00 4.99 -6.31
C ALA A 52 -12.43 3.97 -7.31
N ASP A 53 -11.82 4.45 -8.40
CA ASP A 53 -11.21 3.59 -9.41
C ASP A 53 -9.97 2.86 -8.83
N ARG A 54 -9.19 3.56 -8.01
CA ARG A 54 -8.00 2.98 -7.37
C ARG A 54 -8.36 1.95 -6.30
N ILE A 55 -9.45 2.16 -5.56
CA ILE A 55 -9.96 1.16 -4.59
C ILE A 55 -10.38 -0.13 -5.31
N ALA A 56 -11.06 -0.03 -6.45
CA ALA A 56 -11.43 -1.20 -7.24
C ALA A 56 -10.20 -2.01 -7.69
N LEU A 57 -9.17 -1.31 -8.19
CA LEU A 57 -7.89 -1.94 -8.57
C LEU A 57 -7.14 -2.55 -7.38
N ALA A 58 -7.16 -1.89 -6.23
CA ALA A 58 -6.49 -2.38 -5.02
C ALA A 58 -7.19 -3.62 -4.46
N LEU A 59 -8.51 -3.66 -4.48
CA LEU A 59 -9.30 -4.84 -4.10
C LEU A 59 -9.06 -6.02 -5.05
N ASP A 60 -8.99 -5.76 -6.36
CA ASP A 60 -8.66 -6.80 -7.35
C ASP A 60 -7.26 -7.36 -7.13
N ALA A 61 -6.30 -6.50 -6.85
CA ALA A 61 -4.93 -6.90 -6.53
C ALA A 61 -4.80 -7.69 -5.22
N ARG A 62 -5.76 -7.51 -4.29
CA ARG A 62 -5.86 -8.20 -3.00
C ARG A 62 -7.12 -9.03 -2.90
N SER A 63 -7.50 -9.68 -4.01
CA SER A 63 -8.64 -10.60 -4.04
C SER A 63 -8.51 -11.76 -3.05
N ASP A 64 -7.29 -12.12 -2.68
CA ASP A 64 -6.97 -13.06 -1.61
C ASP A 64 -7.52 -12.64 -0.23
N ALA A 65 -7.57 -11.34 0.04
CA ALA A 65 -8.03 -10.79 1.31
C ALA A 65 -9.46 -10.20 1.25
N PHE A 66 -10.14 -10.30 0.11
CA PHE A 66 -11.42 -9.63 -0.13
C PHE A 66 -12.47 -9.95 0.93
N GLU A 67 -12.69 -11.22 1.26
CA GLU A 67 -13.69 -11.63 2.25
C GLU A 67 -13.31 -11.17 3.68
N SER A 68 -12.01 -11.15 4.02
CA SER A 68 -11.54 -10.62 5.29
C SER A 68 -11.79 -9.10 5.38
N ILE A 69 -11.57 -8.36 4.29
CA ILE A 69 -11.86 -6.93 4.20
C ILE A 69 -13.37 -6.68 4.37
N CYS A 70 -14.22 -7.44 3.66
CA CYS A 70 -15.67 -7.32 3.77
C CYS A 70 -16.17 -7.65 5.19
N ALA A 71 -15.61 -8.67 5.83
CA ALA A 71 -15.92 -9.02 7.22
C ALA A 71 -15.56 -7.87 8.18
N ALA A 72 -14.37 -7.28 8.05
CA ALA A 72 -13.95 -6.12 8.83
C ALA A 72 -14.90 -4.91 8.61
N LEU A 73 -15.28 -4.62 7.37
CA LEU A 73 -16.26 -3.58 7.07
C LEU A 73 -17.62 -3.86 7.71
N GLY A 74 -18.07 -5.13 7.73
CA GLY A 74 -19.31 -5.53 8.40
C GLY A 74 -19.30 -5.24 9.90
N THR A 75 -18.17 -5.39 10.58
CA THR A 75 -18.04 -5.04 12.02
C THR A 75 -17.99 -3.53 12.26
N LEU A 76 -17.56 -2.74 11.26
CA LEU A 76 -17.45 -1.30 11.35
C LEU A 76 -18.72 -0.57 10.91
N ALA A 77 -19.58 -1.20 10.11
CA ALA A 77 -20.81 -0.59 9.58
C ALA A 77 -21.75 0.00 10.64
N PRO A 78 -21.97 -0.64 11.81
CA PRO A 78 -22.84 -0.11 12.86
C PRO A 78 -22.17 0.96 13.74
N VAL A 79 -20.88 1.26 13.55
CA VAL A 79 -20.13 2.19 14.39
C VAL A 79 -20.44 3.63 13.99
N ALA A 80 -20.79 4.46 15.00
CA ALA A 80 -21.00 5.88 14.75
C ALA A 80 -19.72 6.56 14.24
N GLN A 81 -19.86 7.58 13.40
CA GLN A 81 -18.72 8.26 12.77
C GLN A 81 -17.73 8.82 13.81
N ASP A 82 -18.23 9.34 14.94
CA ASP A 82 -17.41 9.92 16.00
C ASP A 82 -16.56 8.87 16.74
N ASP A 83 -17.03 7.62 16.78
CA ASP A 83 -16.37 6.50 17.44
C ASP A 83 -15.48 5.68 16.49
N LEU A 84 -15.58 5.92 15.19
CA LEU A 84 -14.93 5.12 14.16
C LEU A 84 -13.40 5.12 14.30
N VAL A 85 -12.79 6.26 14.59
CA VAL A 85 -11.34 6.38 14.79
C VAL A 85 -10.88 5.57 16.01
N ALA A 86 -11.65 5.60 17.10
CA ALA A 86 -11.33 4.82 18.30
C ALA A 86 -11.45 3.32 18.01
N ARG A 87 -12.50 2.90 17.30
CA ARG A 87 -12.69 1.51 16.91
C ARG A 87 -11.61 1.01 15.92
N LEU A 88 -11.17 1.85 14.98
CA LEU A 88 -10.06 1.51 14.08
C LEU A 88 -8.74 1.35 14.82
N ARG A 89 -8.48 2.15 15.85
CA ARG A 89 -7.29 1.97 16.71
C ARG A 89 -7.35 0.67 17.50
N ASP A 90 -8.51 0.34 18.05
CA ASP A 90 -8.75 -0.91 18.74
C ASP A 90 -8.53 -2.11 17.80
N LEU A 91 -9.10 -2.07 16.59
CA LEU A 91 -8.92 -3.08 15.57
C LEU A 91 -7.43 -3.26 15.20
N CYS A 92 -6.71 -2.15 15.04
CA CYS A 92 -5.27 -2.17 14.72
C CYS A 92 -4.43 -2.88 15.80
N VAL A 93 -4.78 -2.69 17.08
CA VAL A 93 -4.03 -3.24 18.22
C VAL A 93 -4.43 -4.69 18.51
N ASN A 94 -5.74 -4.96 18.53
CA ASN A 94 -6.27 -6.22 19.01
C ASN A 94 -6.57 -7.24 17.90
N GLU A 95 -6.79 -6.77 16.67
CA GLU A 95 -7.14 -7.60 15.50
C GLU A 95 -6.32 -7.18 14.26
N PRO A 96 -4.97 -7.17 14.33
CA PRO A 96 -4.12 -6.66 13.23
C PRO A 96 -4.33 -7.41 11.92
N GLU A 97 -4.68 -8.69 11.95
CA GLU A 97 -4.94 -9.51 10.76
C GLU A 97 -6.16 -9.02 9.98
N SER A 98 -7.17 -8.48 10.67
CA SER A 98 -8.36 -7.87 10.06
C SER A 98 -8.08 -6.44 9.59
N PHE A 99 -7.29 -5.68 10.36
CA PHE A 99 -6.99 -4.28 10.08
C PHE A 99 -6.01 -4.11 8.91
N GLN A 100 -4.95 -4.91 8.85
CA GLN A 100 -3.88 -4.72 7.87
C GLN A 100 -4.34 -4.81 6.40
N PRO A 101 -5.12 -5.82 5.98
CA PRO A 101 -5.60 -5.88 4.60
C PRO A 101 -6.46 -4.67 4.23
N LEU A 102 -7.37 -4.26 5.13
CA LEU A 102 -8.26 -3.11 4.93
C LEU A 102 -7.46 -1.81 4.80
N SER A 103 -6.57 -1.53 5.74
CA SER A 103 -5.74 -0.32 5.72
C SER A 103 -4.78 -0.28 4.53
N THR A 104 -4.20 -1.41 4.14
CA THR A 104 -3.30 -1.53 2.98
C THR A 104 -4.02 -1.20 1.68
N VAL A 105 -5.23 -1.72 1.48
CA VAL A 105 -6.04 -1.43 0.29
C VAL A 105 -6.40 0.06 0.22
N ILE A 106 -6.84 0.66 1.34
CA ILE A 106 -7.21 2.07 1.40
C ILE A 106 -6.00 2.97 1.17
N ALA A 107 -4.89 2.74 1.90
CA ALA A 107 -3.68 3.54 1.76
C ALA A 107 -3.07 3.41 0.37
N GLY A 108 -3.01 2.19 -0.18
CA GLY A 108 -2.51 1.93 -1.53
C GLY A 108 -3.35 2.64 -2.59
N ALA A 109 -4.67 2.56 -2.49
CA ALA A 109 -5.57 3.25 -3.41
C ALA A 109 -5.37 4.77 -3.35
N TRP A 110 -5.31 5.36 -2.16
CA TRP A 110 -5.13 6.79 -1.96
C TRP A 110 -3.77 7.27 -2.50
N LEU A 111 -2.68 6.58 -2.18
CA LEU A 111 -1.33 6.92 -2.66
C LEU A 111 -1.19 6.84 -4.19
N LEU A 112 -2.01 6.03 -4.85
CA LEU A 112 -1.97 5.86 -6.31
C LEU A 112 -2.88 6.84 -7.06
N THR A 113 -3.61 7.73 -6.38
CA THR A 113 -4.34 8.81 -7.05
C THR A 113 -3.37 9.83 -7.66
N SER A 114 -3.77 10.47 -8.76
CA SER A 114 -2.91 11.45 -9.45
C SER A 114 -2.57 12.63 -8.55
N GLY A 115 -3.57 13.18 -7.84
CA GLY A 115 -3.36 14.34 -6.98
C GLY A 115 -2.39 14.06 -5.82
N VAL A 116 -2.48 12.90 -5.18
CA VAL A 116 -1.53 12.52 -4.13
C VAL A 116 -0.14 12.33 -4.70
N ARG A 117 -0.01 11.60 -5.82
CA ARG A 117 1.29 11.38 -6.49
C ARG A 117 1.98 12.70 -6.87
N GLU A 118 1.23 13.65 -7.39
CA GLU A 118 1.76 14.98 -7.71
C GLU A 118 2.24 15.73 -6.46
N ARG A 119 1.44 15.71 -5.38
CA ARG A 119 1.79 16.36 -4.11
C ARG A 119 3.07 15.80 -3.46
N ILE A 120 3.29 14.49 -3.56
CA ILE A 120 4.52 13.86 -3.02
C ILE A 120 5.67 13.80 -4.03
N GLY A 121 5.50 14.36 -5.24
CA GLY A 121 6.52 14.35 -6.28
C GLY A 121 6.81 12.97 -6.89
N TYR A 122 5.90 12.01 -6.70
CA TYR A 122 6.09 10.65 -7.20
C TYR A 122 5.82 10.57 -8.71
N ARG A 123 6.87 10.45 -9.49
CA ARG A 123 6.80 10.38 -10.97
C ARG A 123 6.47 8.99 -11.53
N GLY A 124 6.28 7.99 -10.66
CA GLY A 124 6.10 6.60 -11.06
C GLY A 124 7.43 5.89 -11.30
N LEU A 125 7.34 4.59 -11.59
CA LEU A 125 8.49 3.83 -12.04
C LEU A 125 8.86 4.34 -13.44
N ARG A 126 10.05 4.91 -13.58
CA ARG A 126 10.61 5.27 -14.88
C ARG A 126 11.17 4.01 -15.50
N SER A 127 10.84 3.76 -16.76
CA SER A 127 11.51 2.75 -17.59
C SER A 127 12.80 3.28 -18.22
N ASP A 128 13.15 4.53 -17.91
CA ASP A 128 14.40 5.13 -18.36
C ASP A 128 15.56 4.36 -17.73
N LYS A 129 16.53 4.00 -18.55
CA LYS A 129 17.80 3.50 -18.02
C LYS A 129 18.36 4.62 -17.15
N ALA A 130 18.65 4.31 -15.88
CA ALA A 130 19.38 5.24 -15.03
C ALA A 130 20.63 5.70 -15.78
N GLY A 131 20.85 7.02 -15.85
CA GLY A 131 22.10 7.55 -16.41
C GLY A 131 23.25 6.95 -15.62
N LEU A 132 24.37 6.69 -16.30
CA LEU A 132 25.54 6.11 -15.64
C LEU A 132 25.97 6.99 -14.44
N ASP A 133 25.79 8.29 -14.57
CA ASP A 133 26.11 9.29 -13.52
C ASP A 133 25.17 9.19 -12.31
N GLU A 134 23.86 8.99 -12.52
CA GLU A 134 22.86 8.78 -11.43
C GLU A 134 23.12 7.44 -10.69
N ALA A 135 23.53 6.40 -11.42
CA ALA A 135 23.87 5.12 -10.83
C ALA A 135 25.20 5.16 -10.04
N ILE A 136 26.13 6.01 -10.43
CA ILE A 136 27.40 6.22 -9.71
C ILE A 136 27.17 7.01 -8.43
N GLU A 137 26.37 8.08 -8.46
CA GLU A 137 26.06 8.87 -7.26
C GLU A 137 25.34 8.04 -6.20
N ASP A 138 24.38 7.17 -6.59
CA ASP A 138 23.71 6.25 -5.68
C ASP A 138 24.65 5.17 -5.13
N LEU A 139 25.62 4.71 -5.92
CA LEU A 139 26.62 3.71 -5.51
C LEU A 139 27.69 4.29 -4.58
N ASP A 140 28.15 5.50 -4.81
CA ASP A 140 29.17 6.16 -3.97
C ASP A 140 28.67 6.34 -2.53
N GLY A 141 27.43 6.79 -2.33
CA GLY A 141 26.84 6.91 -1.00
C GLY A 141 26.62 5.58 -0.26
N LEU A 142 26.36 4.49 -1.00
CA LEU A 142 26.21 3.14 -0.43
C LEU A 142 27.56 2.47 -0.14
N LEU A 143 28.55 2.68 -1.00
CA LEU A 143 29.91 2.11 -0.85
C LEU A 143 30.62 2.70 0.37
N ASP A 144 30.51 3.98 0.63
CA ASP A 144 31.11 4.65 1.78
C ASP A 144 30.59 4.04 3.09
N GLN A 145 29.29 3.80 3.23
CA GLN A 145 28.70 3.17 4.40
C GLN A 145 29.15 1.70 4.57
N VAL A 146 29.35 0.96 3.49
CA VAL A 146 29.84 -0.43 3.53
C VAL A 146 31.31 -0.48 3.91
N ILE A 147 32.12 0.42 3.37
CA ILE A 147 33.54 0.54 3.66
C ILE A 147 33.75 0.94 5.13
N GLU A 148 33.01 1.90 5.66
CA GLU A 148 33.07 2.32 7.06
C GLU A 148 32.69 1.16 8.01
N ARG A 149 31.63 0.41 7.70
CA ARG A 149 31.23 -0.76 8.50
C ARG A 149 32.27 -1.88 8.44
N ALA A 150 32.87 -2.12 7.30
CA ALA A 150 33.93 -3.11 7.13
C ALA A 150 35.20 -2.72 7.91
N ALA A 151 35.55 -1.43 7.94
CA ALA A 151 36.67 -0.89 8.70
C ALA A 151 36.44 -0.99 10.24
N GLN A 152 35.18 -0.89 10.67
CA GLN A 152 34.81 -1.01 12.09
C GLN A 152 34.66 -2.46 12.58
N SER A 153 34.64 -3.46 11.71
CA SER A 153 34.52 -4.89 12.06
C SER A 153 35.48 -5.78 11.26
N PRO A 154 36.79 -5.61 11.38
CA PRO A 154 37.77 -6.37 10.57
C PRO A 154 37.91 -7.86 10.89
N SER A 155 37.33 -8.36 11.99
CA SER A 155 37.68 -9.68 12.52
C SER A 155 36.64 -10.78 12.34
N ARG A 156 35.56 -10.57 11.54
CA ARG A 156 34.46 -11.56 11.49
C ARG A 156 34.44 -12.47 10.26
N TRP A 157 35.35 -12.28 9.30
CA TRP A 157 35.32 -13.00 8.01
C TRP A 157 36.53 -13.92 7.74
N ILE A 158 37.38 -14.21 8.73
CA ILE A 158 38.46 -15.19 8.57
C ILE A 158 38.25 -16.29 9.61
N ARG A 159 37.46 -17.29 9.23
CA ARG A 159 37.57 -18.68 9.65
C ARG A 159 36.99 -19.60 8.60
#